data_7e7fb2ec8f3ebaff1fa20a7e849727af
#
_entry.id   7e7fb2ec8f3ebaff1fa20a7e849727af
#
_cell.length_a   1.000
_cell.length_b   1.000
_cell.length_c   1.000
_cell.angle_alpha   90.00
_cell.angle_beta   90.00
_cell.angle_gamma   90.00
#
_symmetry.space_group_name_H-M   'P 1'
#
loop_
_entity.id
_entity.type
_entity.pdbx_description
1 polymer ?
#
loop_
_entity_poly.entity_id
_entity_poly.type
_entity_poly.pdbx_seq_one_letter_code
_entity_poly.pdbx_strand_id
1 'polypeptide(L)'
;EAWYPGSHGGTAIAEALLGEYNPGGKLTVTFPKTVGQIPFNFPAKPNSQVDGPRKPGLDGNQSRINGALYDFGFGLSYTTFAYSNLELSDREIRPDESFEVAFDITNTGSRRGDEVVQLYVRDCISSITTYEKTLKGFERIGLEPGEKKRVRMTLTPKDLSLLDAAMQRVVEPGEFDILVGASST
;
A
#
# COMPACT_ATOMS: atom_id res chain seq x y z
N GLU A 1 0.07 17.54 1.57
CA GLU A 1 1.47 17.70 1.14
C GLU A 1 1.52 18.12 -0.33
N ALA A 2 2.25 19.16 -0.65
CA ALA A 2 2.33 19.71 -2.01
C ALA A 2 3.70 19.52 -2.67
N TRP A 3 4.69 19.02 -1.93
CA TRP A 3 6.08 18.83 -2.40
C TRP A 3 6.60 20.09 -3.14
N TYR A 4 6.99 19.94 -4.41
CA TYR A 4 7.46 21.01 -5.28
C TYR A 4 6.43 21.31 -6.37
N PRO A 5 5.36 22.07 -6.07
CA PRO A 5 4.18 22.17 -6.95
C PRO A 5 4.39 23.04 -8.22
N GLY A 6 5.55 23.66 -8.38
CA GLY A 6 5.87 24.47 -9.55
C GLY A 6 5.12 25.81 -9.62
N SER A 7 5.10 26.43 -10.79
CA SER A 7 4.56 27.78 -11.00
C SER A 7 3.05 27.91 -10.78
N HIS A 8 2.28 26.83 -10.94
CA HIS A 8 0.84 26.80 -10.72
C HIS A 8 0.45 26.26 -9.32
N GLY A 9 1.43 26.08 -8.44
CA GLY A 9 1.23 25.48 -7.12
C GLY A 9 0.25 26.23 -6.24
N GLY A 10 0.27 27.55 -6.27
CA GLY A 10 -0.67 28.37 -5.51
C GLY A 10 -2.12 28.12 -5.90
N THR A 11 -2.41 28.07 -7.21
CA THR A 11 -3.74 27.78 -7.74
C THR A 11 -4.18 26.35 -7.36
N ALA A 12 -3.33 25.36 -7.60
CA ALA A 12 -3.65 23.94 -7.30
C ALA A 12 -3.90 23.71 -5.81
N ILE A 13 -3.14 24.37 -4.93
CA ILE A 13 -3.34 24.28 -3.47
C ILE A 13 -4.67 24.95 -3.08
N ALA A 14 -4.97 26.12 -3.62
CA ALA A 14 -6.22 26.83 -3.35
C ALA A 14 -7.44 26.01 -3.80
N GLU A 15 -7.45 25.51 -5.01
CA GLU A 15 -8.52 24.67 -5.56
C GLU A 15 -8.75 23.41 -4.71
N ALA A 16 -7.66 22.75 -4.26
CA ALA A 16 -7.77 21.60 -3.37
C ALA A 16 -8.34 21.98 -2.00
N LEU A 17 -7.90 23.08 -1.38
CA LEU A 17 -8.39 23.52 -0.06
C LEU A 17 -9.82 24.03 -0.10
N LEU A 18 -10.23 24.69 -1.16
CA LEU A 18 -11.60 25.20 -1.34
C LEU A 18 -12.57 24.13 -1.85
N GLY A 19 -12.06 22.96 -2.22
CA GLY A 19 -12.87 21.83 -2.68
C GLY A 19 -13.31 21.94 -4.14
N GLU A 20 -12.71 22.81 -4.93
CA GLU A 20 -12.92 22.89 -6.38
C GLU A 20 -12.28 21.69 -7.09
N TYR A 21 -11.16 21.21 -6.57
CA TYR A 21 -10.50 19.98 -6.97
C TYR A 21 -10.54 18.96 -5.85
N ASN A 22 -10.89 17.71 -6.17
CA ASN A 22 -10.84 16.60 -5.22
C ASN A 22 -9.46 15.91 -5.30
N PRO A 23 -8.59 16.04 -4.29
CA PRO A 23 -7.27 15.44 -4.31
C PRO A 23 -7.36 13.90 -4.29
N GLY A 24 -6.59 13.24 -5.15
CA GLY A 24 -6.48 11.78 -5.23
C GLY A 24 -5.05 11.27 -5.11
N GLY A 25 -4.10 12.15 -4.77
CA GLY A 25 -2.69 11.79 -4.60
C GLY A 25 -2.44 10.95 -3.34
N LYS A 26 -1.43 10.07 -3.40
CA LYS A 26 -1.01 9.23 -2.28
C LYS A 26 0.44 9.52 -1.92
N LEU A 27 0.77 9.36 -0.64
CA LEU A 27 2.14 9.52 -0.15
C LEU A 27 3.04 8.41 -0.71
N THR A 28 4.19 8.80 -1.21
CA THR A 28 5.23 7.88 -1.72
C THR A 28 6.32 7.59 -0.69
N VAL A 29 6.15 8.08 0.52
CA VAL A 29 7.02 7.87 1.68
C VAL A 29 6.17 7.71 2.93
N THR A 30 6.73 7.08 3.95
CA THR A 30 6.12 6.99 5.28
C THR A 30 6.47 8.24 6.07
N PHE A 31 5.51 8.84 6.77
CA PHE A 31 5.72 9.94 7.68
C PHE A 31 5.84 9.43 9.12
N PRO A 32 7.00 9.60 9.78
CA PRO A 32 7.16 9.21 11.17
C PRO A 32 6.41 10.16 12.10
N LYS A 33 6.01 9.69 13.27
CA LYS A 33 5.42 10.52 14.34
C LYS A 33 6.44 11.43 15.00
N THR A 34 7.70 10.98 15.04
CA THR A 34 8.81 11.73 15.66
C THR A 34 10.12 11.48 14.93
N VAL A 35 11.06 12.41 15.10
CA VAL A 35 12.43 12.31 14.57
C VAL A 35 13.16 11.06 15.09
N GLY A 36 12.85 10.63 16.31
CA GLY A 36 13.46 9.43 16.91
C GLY A 36 13.12 8.09 16.22
N GLN A 37 12.18 8.09 15.29
CA GLN A 37 11.83 6.90 14.49
C GLN A 37 12.65 6.77 13.21
N ILE A 38 13.49 7.72 12.84
CA ILE A 38 14.26 7.69 11.59
C ILE A 38 15.47 6.73 11.74
N PRO A 39 15.71 5.82 10.75
CA PRO A 39 14.98 5.66 9.49
C PRO A 39 13.67 4.87 9.68
N PHE A 40 12.59 5.34 9.07
CA PHE A 40 11.29 4.71 9.10
C PHE A 40 10.68 4.70 7.69
N ASN A 41 10.99 3.67 6.93
CA ASN A 41 10.67 3.59 5.50
C ASN A 41 9.77 2.39 5.18
N PHE A 42 8.95 2.54 4.17
CA PHE A 42 8.29 1.44 3.49
C PHE A 42 9.07 1.09 2.20
N PRO A 43 9.26 -0.20 1.87
CA PRO A 43 8.91 -1.37 2.65
C PRO A 43 9.84 -1.58 3.85
N ALA A 44 9.29 -2.10 4.95
CA ALA A 44 10.03 -2.41 6.16
C ALA A 44 10.29 -3.91 6.30
N LYS A 45 11.44 -4.28 6.87
CA LYS A 45 11.70 -5.67 7.28
C LYS A 45 11.14 -5.90 8.68
N PRO A 46 10.71 -7.13 9.01
CA PRO A 46 10.32 -7.48 10.36
C PRO A 46 11.45 -7.15 11.36
N ASN A 47 11.14 -6.36 12.35
CA ASN A 47 12.09 -6.00 13.41
C ASN A 47 11.35 -5.64 14.69
N SER A 48 12.09 -5.43 15.78
CA SER A 48 11.53 -5.10 17.09
C SER A 48 10.93 -3.69 17.18
N GLN A 49 11.00 -2.91 16.12
CA GLN A 49 10.47 -1.53 16.07
C GLN A 49 9.15 -1.43 15.28
N VAL A 50 8.76 -2.52 14.59
CA VAL A 50 7.49 -2.59 13.89
C VAL A 50 6.37 -2.86 14.88
N ASP A 51 5.19 -2.34 14.58
CA ASP A 51 3.99 -2.45 15.40
C ASP A 51 3.65 -3.90 15.70
N GLY A 52 3.89 -4.29 16.93
CA GLY A 52 3.31 -5.49 17.52
C GLY A 52 2.37 -5.11 18.66
N PRO A 53 1.38 -5.94 18.96
CA PRO A 53 0.56 -5.70 20.14
C PRO A 53 1.47 -5.56 21.36
N ARG A 54 1.24 -4.52 22.19
CA ARG A 54 1.91 -4.35 23.48
C ARG A 54 1.83 -5.68 24.22
N LYS A 55 2.95 -6.32 24.49
CA LYS A 55 2.96 -7.49 25.37
C LYS A 55 2.57 -7.00 26.77
N PRO A 56 1.49 -7.53 27.35
CA PRO A 56 1.14 -7.21 28.74
C PRO A 56 2.32 -7.56 29.66
N GLY A 57 2.71 -6.66 30.57
CA GLY A 57 3.75 -6.89 31.55
C GLY A 57 5.12 -6.26 31.28
N LEU A 58 5.29 -5.54 30.17
CA LEU A 58 6.42 -4.65 29.97
C LEU A 58 6.00 -3.24 30.41
N ASP A 59 5.85 -3.06 31.69
CA ASP A 59 5.42 -1.82 32.30
C ASP A 59 6.45 -0.72 32.14
N GLY A 60 5.98 0.38 31.64
CA GLY A 60 6.48 1.71 31.88
C GLY A 60 7.96 1.89 31.54
N ASN A 61 8.30 2.57 30.66
CA ASN A 61 9.52 3.15 30.11
C ASN A 61 9.89 2.67 28.69
N GLN A 62 8.96 2.11 27.96
CA GLN A 62 9.16 2.04 26.53
C GLN A 62 8.74 3.37 25.92
N SER A 63 9.69 4.29 25.80
CA SER A 63 9.59 5.52 25.02
C SER A 63 9.48 5.24 23.51
N ARG A 64 9.08 4.03 23.12
CA ARG A 64 8.91 3.65 21.72
C ARG A 64 7.57 4.12 21.22
N ILE A 65 7.62 5.06 20.32
CA ILE A 65 6.48 5.48 19.53
C ILE A 65 6.37 4.51 18.36
N ASN A 66 5.29 3.76 18.31
CA ASN A 66 5.03 2.77 17.28
C ASN A 66 4.15 3.36 16.17
N GLY A 67 4.31 2.80 14.96
CA GLY A 67 3.53 3.15 13.77
C GLY A 67 3.87 4.51 13.16
N ALA A 68 3.40 4.69 11.96
CA ALA A 68 3.54 5.92 11.22
C ALA A 68 2.58 7.01 11.69
N LEU A 69 2.91 8.26 11.42
CA LEU A 69 1.92 9.35 11.41
C LEU A 69 1.00 9.19 10.18
N TYR A 70 1.63 8.97 9.04
CA TYR A 70 0.95 8.59 7.79
C TYR A 70 1.75 7.48 7.11
N ASP A 71 1.07 6.41 6.76
CA ASP A 71 1.68 5.26 6.12
C ASP A 71 1.99 5.54 4.64
N PHE A 72 2.87 4.73 4.06
CA PHE A 72 3.09 4.72 2.62
C PHE A 72 1.77 4.46 1.89
N GLY A 73 1.52 5.19 0.83
CA GLY A 73 0.28 5.09 0.06
C GLY A 73 -0.92 5.82 0.68
N PHE A 74 -0.80 6.42 1.87
CA PHE A 74 -1.88 7.17 2.50
C PHE A 74 -2.27 8.40 1.67
N GLY A 75 -3.56 8.71 1.64
CA GLY A 75 -4.12 9.91 1.03
C GLY A 75 -5.54 10.16 1.49
N LEU A 76 -5.97 11.40 1.40
CA LEU A 76 -7.33 11.83 1.69
C LEU A 76 -8.05 12.24 0.41
N SER A 77 -9.38 12.11 0.43
CA SER A 77 -10.27 12.52 -0.65
C SER A 77 -11.51 13.17 -0.05
N TYR A 78 -12.22 13.97 -0.83
CA TYR A 78 -13.54 14.48 -0.49
C TYR A 78 -14.67 13.50 -0.82
N THR A 79 -14.32 12.28 -1.24
CA THR A 79 -15.25 11.16 -1.41
C THR A 79 -14.68 9.91 -0.74
N THR A 80 -15.45 8.83 -0.74
CA THR A 80 -15.06 7.55 -0.12
C THR A 80 -15.12 6.44 -1.14
N PHE A 81 -14.27 5.43 -0.97
CA PHE A 81 -14.20 4.28 -1.87
C PHE A 81 -14.32 2.98 -1.07
N ALA A 82 -15.00 2.00 -1.66
CA ALA A 82 -15.12 0.65 -1.11
C ALA A 82 -14.49 -0.36 -2.06
N TYR A 83 -13.70 -1.27 -1.49
CA TYR A 83 -13.09 -2.40 -2.19
C TYR A 83 -13.91 -3.66 -1.91
N SER A 84 -14.14 -4.48 -2.92
CA SER A 84 -14.92 -5.71 -2.78
C SER A 84 -14.53 -6.75 -3.84
N ASN A 85 -15.03 -7.98 -3.68
CA ASN A 85 -14.92 -9.05 -4.67
C ASN A 85 -13.48 -9.32 -5.13
N LEU A 86 -12.54 -9.44 -4.17
CA LEU A 86 -11.18 -9.85 -4.47
C LEU A 86 -11.19 -11.30 -4.94
N GLU A 87 -10.65 -11.52 -6.12
CA GLU A 87 -10.54 -12.82 -6.78
C GLU A 87 -9.14 -13.01 -7.32
N LEU A 88 -8.63 -14.22 -7.23
CA LEU A 88 -7.40 -14.66 -7.87
C LEU A 88 -7.78 -15.64 -8.98
N SER A 89 -7.16 -15.54 -10.16
CA SER A 89 -7.40 -16.49 -11.24
C SER A 89 -7.04 -17.91 -10.82
N ASP A 90 -5.99 -18.05 -10.03
CA ASP A 90 -5.51 -19.30 -9.46
C ASP A 90 -5.02 -19.08 -8.03
N ARG A 91 -5.22 -20.07 -7.16
CA ARG A 91 -4.75 -20.05 -5.77
C ARG A 91 -3.48 -20.87 -5.56
N GLU A 92 -3.19 -21.77 -6.49
CA GLU A 92 -2.00 -22.60 -6.53
C GLU A 92 -1.37 -22.44 -7.91
N ILE A 93 -0.15 -21.93 -7.96
CA ILE A 93 0.59 -21.65 -9.18
C ILE A 93 1.97 -22.28 -9.13
N ARG A 94 2.56 -22.52 -10.28
CA ARG A 94 3.96 -22.91 -10.40
C ARG A 94 4.87 -21.68 -10.27
N PRO A 95 6.15 -21.88 -9.91
CA PRO A 95 7.10 -20.78 -9.77
C PRO A 95 7.32 -19.93 -11.03
N ASP A 96 6.99 -20.45 -12.19
CA ASP A 96 7.15 -19.82 -13.52
C ASP A 96 5.84 -19.26 -14.11
N GLU A 97 4.73 -19.41 -13.40
CA GLU A 97 3.41 -18.96 -13.85
C GLU A 97 3.06 -17.56 -13.34
N SER A 98 2.28 -16.86 -14.14
CA SER A 98 1.66 -15.58 -13.77
C SER A 98 0.18 -15.79 -13.49
N PHE A 99 -0.41 -14.96 -12.62
CA PHE A 99 -1.84 -15.01 -12.33
C PHE A 99 -2.44 -13.63 -12.25
N GLU A 100 -3.75 -13.55 -12.39
CA GLU A 100 -4.50 -12.31 -12.32
C GLU A 100 -5.11 -12.11 -10.92
N VAL A 101 -5.01 -10.90 -10.43
CA VAL A 101 -5.71 -10.39 -9.24
C VAL A 101 -6.78 -9.43 -9.73
N ALA A 102 -8.04 -9.72 -9.44
CA ALA A 102 -9.17 -8.91 -9.84
C ALA A 102 -9.99 -8.48 -8.62
N PHE A 103 -10.45 -7.24 -8.59
CA PHE A 103 -11.29 -6.72 -7.52
C PHE A 103 -12.16 -5.57 -8.03
N ASP A 104 -13.21 -5.28 -7.28
CA ASP A 104 -14.10 -4.17 -7.58
C ASP A 104 -13.75 -2.97 -6.69
N ILE A 105 -13.81 -1.76 -7.28
CA ILE A 105 -13.77 -0.50 -6.56
C ILE A 105 -15.03 0.30 -6.85
N THR A 106 -15.64 0.86 -5.82
CA THR A 106 -16.88 1.66 -5.91
C THR A 106 -16.67 3.01 -5.22
N ASN A 107 -17.03 4.09 -5.87
CA ASN A 107 -17.15 5.39 -5.19
C ASN A 107 -18.46 5.39 -4.38
N THR A 108 -18.35 5.36 -3.06
CA THR A 108 -19.48 5.33 -2.12
C THR A 108 -19.88 6.71 -1.61
N GLY A 109 -19.15 7.74 -1.98
CA GLY A 109 -19.48 9.11 -1.62
C GLY A 109 -20.31 9.84 -2.66
N SER A 110 -20.49 11.14 -2.45
CA SER A 110 -21.38 12.00 -3.26
C SER A 110 -20.65 12.87 -4.29
N ARG A 111 -19.33 12.74 -4.39
CA ARG A 111 -18.50 13.53 -5.32
C ARG A 111 -17.68 12.61 -6.20
N ARG A 112 -17.42 13.06 -7.44
CA ARG A 112 -16.42 12.43 -8.28
C ARG A 112 -15.05 12.48 -7.59
N GLY A 113 -14.28 11.39 -7.68
CA GLY A 113 -12.94 11.34 -7.15
C GLY A 113 -12.07 10.31 -7.85
N ASP A 114 -10.78 10.51 -7.71
CA ASP A 114 -9.78 9.56 -8.17
C ASP A 114 -9.25 8.76 -6.97
N GLU A 115 -9.21 7.45 -7.09
CA GLU A 115 -8.54 6.57 -6.14
C GLU A 115 -7.29 5.96 -6.79
N VAL A 116 -6.22 5.82 -6.01
CA VAL A 116 -5.05 5.04 -6.41
C VAL A 116 -5.12 3.71 -5.68
N VAL A 117 -5.63 2.70 -6.38
CA VAL A 117 -5.68 1.33 -5.87
C VAL A 117 -4.27 0.74 -5.84
N GLN A 118 -3.94 0.00 -4.79
CA GLN A 118 -2.59 -0.50 -4.53
C GLN A 118 -2.65 -1.99 -4.26
N LEU A 119 -1.78 -2.75 -4.94
CA LEU A 119 -1.63 -4.21 -4.81
C LEU A 119 -0.31 -4.51 -4.12
N TYR A 120 -0.40 -5.21 -3.01
CA TYR A 120 0.75 -5.60 -2.20
C TYR A 120 0.88 -7.12 -2.15
N VAL A 121 2.10 -7.59 -2.05
CA VAL A 121 2.44 -8.99 -1.83
C VAL A 121 3.28 -9.11 -0.57
N ARG A 122 2.91 -10.06 0.27
CA ARG A 122 3.66 -10.51 1.43
C ARG A 122 4.04 -11.97 1.25
N ASP A 123 5.30 -12.28 1.36
CA ASP A 123 5.82 -13.63 1.48
C ASP A 123 5.72 -14.06 2.94
N CYS A 124 4.92 -15.07 3.24
CA CYS A 124 4.62 -15.46 4.61
C CYS A 124 5.81 -16.12 5.29
N ILE A 125 6.56 -16.94 4.56
CA ILE A 125 7.74 -17.67 5.06
C ILE A 125 8.77 -17.77 3.95
N SER A 126 9.95 -17.22 4.19
CA SER A 126 11.06 -17.23 3.24
C SER A 126 12.37 -17.67 3.89
N SER A 127 13.29 -18.21 3.10
CA SER A 127 14.61 -18.69 3.55
C SER A 127 15.53 -17.56 4.03
N ILE A 128 15.23 -16.33 3.66
CA ILE A 128 15.93 -15.11 4.09
C ILE A 128 14.93 -14.10 4.66
N THR A 129 15.41 -13.12 5.40
CA THR A 129 14.53 -12.03 5.88
C THR A 129 14.11 -11.13 4.72
N THR A 130 12.85 -11.23 4.32
CA THR A 130 12.18 -10.38 3.32
C THR A 130 11.50 -9.18 3.97
N TYR A 131 10.93 -8.29 3.16
CA TYR A 131 10.05 -7.21 3.63
C TYR A 131 8.71 -7.78 4.10
N GLU A 132 8.09 -7.12 5.08
CA GLU A 132 6.74 -7.52 5.55
C GLU A 132 5.72 -7.55 4.43
N LYS A 133 5.77 -6.59 3.54
CA LYS A 133 5.03 -6.57 2.27
C LYS A 133 5.67 -5.58 1.31
N THR A 134 5.43 -5.75 0.03
CA THR A 134 5.94 -4.89 -1.04
C THR A 134 4.84 -4.49 -1.99
N LEU A 135 4.85 -3.25 -2.46
CA LEU A 135 3.95 -2.79 -3.52
C LEU A 135 4.37 -3.45 -4.85
N LYS A 136 3.44 -4.11 -5.51
CA LYS A 136 3.65 -4.79 -6.80
C LYS A 136 2.86 -4.21 -7.95
N GLY A 137 1.78 -3.50 -7.65
CA GLY A 137 0.99 -2.81 -8.66
C GLY A 137 0.20 -1.66 -8.08
N PHE A 138 -0.11 -0.68 -8.92
CA PHE A 138 -1.03 0.40 -8.59
C PHE A 138 -1.66 0.96 -9.86
N GLU A 139 -2.86 1.51 -9.71
CA GLU A 139 -3.58 2.16 -10.81
C GLU A 139 -4.39 3.33 -10.25
N ARG A 140 -4.39 4.47 -10.98
CA ARG A 140 -5.24 5.61 -10.65
C ARG A 140 -6.53 5.53 -11.45
N ILE A 141 -7.65 5.53 -10.74
CA ILE A 141 -8.99 5.30 -11.30
C ILE A 141 -9.92 6.43 -10.90
N GLY A 142 -10.46 7.14 -11.89
CA GLY A 142 -11.52 8.13 -11.67
C GLY A 142 -12.88 7.46 -11.65
N LEU A 143 -13.72 7.82 -10.66
CA LEU A 143 -15.06 7.28 -10.44
C LEU A 143 -16.06 8.39 -10.15
N GLU A 144 -17.19 8.36 -10.84
CA GLU A 144 -18.36 9.17 -10.51
C GLU A 144 -19.04 8.64 -9.22
N PRO A 145 -19.88 9.44 -8.55
CA PRO A 145 -20.67 8.96 -7.41
C PRO A 145 -21.48 7.70 -7.75
N GLY A 146 -21.33 6.64 -6.96
CA GLY A 146 -21.97 5.35 -7.17
C GLY A 146 -21.36 4.50 -8.29
N GLU A 147 -20.40 5.00 -9.03
CA GLU A 147 -19.73 4.23 -10.08
C GLU A 147 -18.88 3.12 -9.50
N LYS A 148 -18.95 1.95 -10.15
CA LYS A 148 -18.17 0.75 -9.83
C LYS A 148 -17.34 0.35 -11.02
N LYS A 149 -16.07 0.03 -10.79
CA LYS A 149 -15.16 -0.53 -11.80
C LYS A 149 -14.51 -1.82 -11.33
N ARG A 150 -14.33 -2.75 -12.24
CA ARG A 150 -13.52 -3.96 -12.06
C ARG A 150 -12.09 -3.65 -12.45
N VAL A 151 -11.16 -3.82 -11.51
CA VAL A 151 -9.71 -3.67 -11.71
C VAL A 151 -9.10 -5.05 -11.87
N ARG A 152 -8.09 -5.15 -12.74
CA ARG A 152 -7.32 -6.38 -12.98
C ARG A 152 -5.85 -6.04 -13.01
N MET A 153 -5.05 -6.77 -12.25
CA MET A 153 -3.60 -6.65 -12.21
C MET A 153 -2.97 -8.03 -12.34
N THR A 154 -1.92 -8.15 -13.12
CA THR A 154 -1.20 -9.41 -13.28
C THR A 154 0.03 -9.42 -12.39
N LEU A 155 0.17 -10.46 -11.59
CA LEU A 155 1.39 -10.77 -10.85
C LEU A 155 2.19 -11.83 -11.64
N THR A 156 3.48 -11.56 -11.76
CA THR A 156 4.43 -12.40 -12.48
C THR A 156 5.37 -13.10 -11.50
N PRO A 157 6.12 -14.15 -11.92
CA PRO A 157 7.15 -14.76 -11.10
C PRO A 157 8.15 -13.76 -10.49
N LYS A 158 8.46 -12.70 -11.24
CA LYS A 158 9.34 -11.63 -10.75
C LYS A 158 8.78 -10.94 -9.50
N ASP A 159 7.47 -10.80 -9.41
CA ASP A 159 6.80 -10.10 -8.31
C ASP A 159 6.81 -10.94 -7.02
N LEU A 160 6.86 -12.26 -7.15
CA LEU A 160 6.93 -13.22 -6.05
C LEU A 160 8.37 -13.60 -5.67
N SER A 161 9.35 -13.25 -6.51
CA SER A 161 10.72 -13.69 -6.35
C SER A 161 11.52 -12.93 -5.31
N LEU A 162 12.44 -13.61 -4.66
CA LEU A 162 13.48 -13.06 -3.79
C LEU A 162 14.87 -13.37 -4.35
N LEU A 163 15.91 -12.76 -3.77
CA LEU A 163 17.30 -13.15 -3.98
C LEU A 163 17.72 -14.04 -2.80
N ASP A 164 18.07 -15.28 -3.09
CA ASP A 164 18.52 -16.23 -2.07
C ASP A 164 19.93 -15.91 -1.53
N ALA A 165 20.45 -16.74 -0.61
CA ALA A 165 21.79 -16.58 -0.05
C ALA A 165 22.92 -16.71 -1.09
N ALA A 166 22.67 -17.35 -2.24
CA ALA A 166 23.59 -17.44 -3.36
C ALA A 166 23.41 -16.30 -4.37
N MET A 167 22.59 -15.28 -4.05
CA MET A 167 22.25 -14.15 -4.93
C MET A 167 21.56 -14.59 -6.24
N GLN A 168 20.87 -15.72 -6.20
CA GLN A 168 20.04 -16.18 -7.31
C GLN A 168 18.59 -15.71 -7.08
N ARG A 169 17.95 -15.29 -8.19
CA ARG A 169 16.54 -14.91 -8.13
C ARG A 169 15.67 -16.17 -8.22
N VAL A 170 14.92 -16.44 -7.18
CA VAL A 170 14.08 -17.62 -7.04
C VAL A 170 12.69 -17.27 -6.55
N VAL A 171 11.70 -18.07 -6.91
CA VAL A 171 10.38 -18.12 -6.27
C VAL A 171 10.40 -19.34 -5.38
N GLU A 172 10.34 -19.16 -4.08
CA GLU A 172 10.31 -20.26 -3.13
C GLU A 172 8.90 -20.84 -3.00
N PRO A 173 8.76 -22.15 -2.77
CA PRO A 173 7.46 -22.75 -2.43
C PRO A 173 6.98 -22.17 -1.08
N GLY A 174 5.72 -21.73 -1.02
CA GLY A 174 5.17 -21.18 0.21
C GLY A 174 3.85 -20.48 -0.04
N GLU A 175 3.36 -19.83 1.01
CA GLU A 175 2.15 -19.04 0.99
C GLU A 175 2.48 -17.56 0.81
N PHE A 176 1.68 -16.89 0.00
CA PHE A 176 1.77 -15.45 -0.23
C PHE A 176 0.43 -14.81 0.10
N ASP A 177 0.46 -13.75 0.90
CA ASP A 177 -0.70 -12.88 1.07
C ASP A 177 -0.78 -11.88 -0.07
N ILE A 178 -1.93 -11.82 -0.72
CA ILE A 178 -2.27 -10.81 -1.73
C ILE A 178 -3.21 -9.79 -1.10
N LEU A 179 -2.75 -8.57 -1.01
CA LEU A 179 -3.43 -7.49 -0.31
C LEU A 179 -3.76 -6.36 -1.29
N VAL A 180 -4.99 -5.87 -1.24
CA VAL A 180 -5.43 -4.75 -2.07
C VAL A 180 -6.04 -3.68 -1.18
N GLY A 181 -5.66 -2.43 -1.41
CA GLY A 181 -6.16 -1.34 -0.59
C GLY A 181 -5.77 0.06 -1.09
N ALA A 182 -6.12 1.04 -0.30
CA ALA A 182 -5.86 2.46 -0.55
C ALA A 182 -4.52 2.95 0.03
N SER A 183 -3.86 2.12 0.84
CA SER A 183 -2.58 2.39 1.50
C SER A 183 -1.87 1.09 1.85
N SER A 184 -0.69 1.19 2.47
CA SER A 184 0.06 0.03 2.96
C SER A 184 -0.47 -0.55 4.29
N THR A 185 -1.53 0.00 4.84
CA THR A 185 -2.17 -0.46 6.10
C THR A 185 -3.63 -0.75 5.92
#